data_e16f57555fd92bd97b26bdd98e974b97
#
_entry.id   e16f57555fd92bd97b26bdd98e974b97
#
_cell.length_a   1.000
_cell.length_b   1.000
_cell.length_c   1.000
_cell.angle_alpha   90.00
_cell.angle_beta   90.00
_cell.angle_gamma   90.00
#
_symmetry.space_group_name_H-M   'P 1'
#
loop_
_entity.id
_entity.type
_entity.pdbx_description
1 polymer ?
#
loop_
_entity_poly.entity_id
_entity_poly.type
_entity_poly.pdbx_seq_one_letter_code
_entity_poly.pdbx_strand_id
1 'polypeptide(L)'
;MLIVGYGDRLSVAPGETVRFMVSTEQPNYHAEVVRLIHGDANPEGPGFKEEAVATPIEGDYPGRAQRYPHGSYALVPDAPALRALQSFSVAAWVQSTLRTGGVQSVLGTWSEANGSGSGFGLLIDAEGRLTLRLATAGGAPRQVTAPVALRQGEWYWVARAMTPPAVGCCWSSNRSGRGRWTPRTWSTRTPPNRAR
;
A
#
# COMPACT_ATOMS: atom_id res chain seq x y z
N MET A 1 -14.22 14.85 -17.47
CA MET A 1 -15.13 14.62 -16.31
C MET A 1 -15.01 13.15 -15.97
N LEU A 2 -14.62 12.83 -14.76
CA LEU A 2 -14.48 11.44 -14.33
C LEU A 2 -15.55 11.15 -13.27
N ILE A 3 -16.46 10.23 -13.57
CA ILE A 3 -17.35 9.61 -12.62
C ILE A 3 -16.98 8.13 -12.54
N VAL A 4 -16.84 7.61 -11.34
CA VAL A 4 -16.49 6.21 -11.08
C VAL A 4 -17.52 5.63 -10.13
N GLY A 5 -18.02 4.46 -10.47
CA GLY A 5 -18.99 3.75 -9.64
C GLY A 5 -18.71 2.24 -9.61
N TYR A 6 -19.11 1.60 -8.51
CA TYR A 6 -19.07 0.14 -8.38
C TYR A 6 -20.20 -0.34 -7.44
N GLY A 7 -20.67 -1.56 -7.65
CA GLY A 7 -21.59 -2.22 -6.75
C GLY A 7 -20.88 -2.93 -5.61
N ASP A 8 -21.52 -3.02 -4.43
CA ASP A 8 -21.03 -3.84 -3.30
C ASP A 8 -21.12 -5.34 -3.60
N ARG A 9 -21.89 -5.72 -4.62
CA ARG A 9 -22.06 -7.09 -5.11
C ARG A 9 -22.01 -7.10 -6.64
N LEU A 10 -21.47 -8.16 -7.20
CA LEU A 10 -21.43 -8.35 -8.66
C LEU A 10 -22.79 -8.76 -9.23
N SER A 11 -23.60 -9.46 -8.44
CA SER A 11 -24.97 -9.85 -8.78
C SER A 11 -25.79 -10.04 -7.51
N VAL A 12 -27.10 -9.89 -7.64
CA VAL A 12 -28.09 -10.09 -6.59
C VAL A 12 -29.26 -10.88 -7.12
N ALA A 13 -29.90 -11.67 -6.25
CA ALA A 13 -31.14 -12.36 -6.58
C ALA A 13 -32.34 -11.41 -6.45
N PRO A 14 -33.48 -11.74 -7.06
CA PRO A 14 -34.72 -10.98 -6.87
C PRO A 14 -35.09 -10.84 -5.39
N GLY A 15 -35.37 -9.61 -4.95
CA GLY A 15 -35.65 -9.29 -3.54
C GLY A 15 -34.41 -8.93 -2.70
N GLU A 16 -33.21 -9.11 -3.21
CA GLU A 16 -31.99 -8.64 -2.55
C GLU A 16 -31.66 -7.20 -2.94
N THR A 17 -30.84 -6.55 -2.10
CA THR A 17 -30.40 -5.17 -2.32
C THR A 17 -28.96 -5.12 -2.79
N VAL A 18 -28.68 -4.33 -3.83
CA VAL A 18 -27.35 -3.92 -4.23
C VAL A 18 -27.17 -2.42 -3.93
N ARG A 19 -25.97 -2.03 -3.46
CA ARG A 19 -25.61 -0.64 -3.24
C ARG A 19 -24.55 -0.22 -4.24
N PHE A 20 -24.75 0.94 -4.85
CA PHE A 20 -23.78 1.53 -5.76
C PHE A 20 -23.02 2.64 -5.04
N MET A 21 -21.71 2.52 -5.00
CA MET A 21 -20.79 3.54 -4.52
C MET A 21 -20.35 4.38 -5.70
N VAL A 22 -20.66 5.67 -5.68
CA VAL A 22 -20.33 6.61 -6.76
C VAL A 22 -19.39 7.69 -6.23
N SER A 23 -18.33 7.95 -6.98
CA SER A 23 -17.36 9.02 -6.73
C SER A 23 -17.29 9.94 -7.93
N THR A 24 -17.53 11.23 -7.72
CA THR A 24 -17.40 12.26 -8.74
C THR A 24 -17.00 13.60 -8.11
N GLU A 25 -16.29 14.43 -8.84
CA GLU A 25 -15.99 15.82 -8.46
C GLU A 25 -17.09 16.81 -8.88
N GLN A 26 -18.10 16.34 -9.60
CA GLN A 26 -19.25 17.16 -9.97
C GLN A 26 -20.18 17.34 -8.77
N PRO A 27 -20.88 18.48 -8.67
CA PRO A 27 -21.82 18.73 -7.57
C PRO A 27 -23.00 17.76 -7.55
N ASN A 28 -23.45 17.31 -8.73
CA ASN A 28 -24.53 16.34 -8.88
C ASN A 28 -24.22 15.38 -10.02
N TYR A 29 -24.85 14.20 -9.99
CA TYR A 29 -24.88 13.25 -11.08
C TYR A 29 -26.31 12.67 -11.23
N HIS A 30 -26.67 12.31 -12.45
CA HIS A 30 -27.92 11.62 -12.74
C HIS A 30 -27.68 10.10 -12.73
N ALA A 31 -28.60 9.34 -12.16
CA ALA A 31 -28.60 7.89 -12.20
C ALA A 31 -29.89 7.37 -12.80
N GLU A 32 -29.77 6.38 -13.67
CA GLU A 32 -30.90 5.68 -14.29
C GLU A 32 -30.62 4.17 -14.32
N VAL A 33 -31.65 3.38 -14.50
CA VAL A 33 -31.54 1.93 -14.68
C VAL A 33 -31.87 1.59 -16.11
N VAL A 34 -30.97 0.89 -16.77
CA VAL A 34 -31.18 0.40 -18.12
C VAL A 34 -31.07 -1.12 -18.15
N ARG A 35 -31.93 -1.74 -18.97
CA ARG A 35 -31.78 -3.15 -19.34
C ARG A 35 -30.78 -3.23 -20.49
N LEU A 36 -29.66 -3.88 -20.29
CA LEU A 36 -28.74 -4.14 -21.37
C LEU A 36 -29.23 -5.33 -22.21
N ILE A 37 -29.63 -5.04 -23.42
CA ILE A 37 -30.13 -6.05 -24.40
C ILE A 37 -28.90 -6.65 -25.11
N HIS A 38 -27.97 -5.80 -25.53
CA HIS A 38 -26.73 -6.23 -26.18
C HIS A 38 -25.61 -5.24 -25.88
N GLY A 39 -24.50 -5.73 -25.29
CA GLY A 39 -23.39 -4.91 -24.76
C GLY A 39 -22.20 -4.77 -25.71
N ASP A 40 -22.22 -5.39 -26.89
CA ASP A 40 -21.11 -5.31 -27.84
C ASP A 40 -21.30 -4.12 -28.79
N ALA A 41 -20.34 -3.21 -28.77
CA ALA A 41 -20.32 -2.05 -29.65
C ALA A 41 -19.69 -2.34 -31.04
N ASN A 42 -19.41 -3.61 -31.36
CA ASN A 42 -18.85 -4.00 -32.66
C ASN A 42 -19.79 -3.56 -33.79
N PRO A 43 -19.35 -2.74 -34.75
CA PRO A 43 -20.15 -2.25 -35.84
C PRO A 43 -20.64 -3.34 -36.83
N GLU A 44 -19.95 -4.50 -36.86
CA GLU A 44 -20.36 -5.66 -37.66
C GLU A 44 -21.41 -6.55 -36.97
N GLY A 45 -21.69 -6.28 -35.70
CA GLY A 45 -22.68 -6.98 -34.88
C GLY A 45 -24.02 -6.21 -34.76
N PRO A 46 -24.90 -6.68 -33.85
CA PRO A 46 -26.17 -6.00 -33.58
C PRO A 46 -26.03 -4.62 -32.94
N GLY A 47 -24.81 -4.25 -32.53
CA GLY A 47 -24.47 -3.00 -31.88
C GLY A 47 -24.93 -2.94 -30.41
N PHE A 48 -24.55 -1.87 -29.72
CA PHE A 48 -24.96 -1.61 -28.34
C PHE A 48 -26.46 -1.28 -28.28
N LYS A 49 -27.21 -2.02 -27.46
CA LYS A 49 -28.67 -1.83 -27.30
C LYS A 49 -29.03 -1.87 -25.84
N GLU A 50 -29.71 -0.83 -25.39
CA GLU A 50 -30.25 -0.72 -24.04
C GLU A 50 -31.70 -0.23 -24.08
N GLU A 51 -32.44 -0.50 -23.02
CA GLU A 51 -33.80 -0.09 -22.80
C GLU A 51 -33.93 0.52 -21.39
N ALA A 52 -34.46 1.73 -21.32
CA ALA A 52 -34.66 2.39 -20.03
C ALA A 52 -35.72 1.64 -19.21
N VAL A 53 -35.45 1.44 -17.94
CA VAL A 53 -36.35 0.80 -16.99
C VAL A 53 -36.77 1.83 -15.94
N ALA A 54 -38.01 2.27 -15.99
CA ALA A 54 -38.54 3.21 -15.00
C ALA A 54 -38.49 2.63 -13.60
N THR A 55 -37.73 3.28 -12.71
CA THR A 55 -37.55 2.85 -11.34
C THR A 55 -37.60 4.05 -10.38
N PRO A 56 -37.95 3.84 -9.09
CA PRO A 56 -37.93 4.92 -8.10
C PRO A 56 -36.53 5.47 -7.76
N ILE A 57 -35.48 4.81 -8.22
CA ILE A 57 -34.10 5.25 -8.01
C ILE A 57 -33.55 6.14 -9.12
N GLU A 58 -34.32 6.32 -10.21
CA GLU A 58 -33.98 7.28 -11.25
C GLU A 58 -34.04 8.70 -10.69
N GLY A 59 -33.00 9.48 -10.90
CA GLY A 59 -32.96 10.86 -10.45
C GLY A 59 -31.57 11.43 -10.26
N ASP A 60 -31.53 12.67 -9.76
CA ASP A 60 -30.33 13.41 -9.50
C ASP A 60 -29.84 13.20 -8.05
N TYR A 61 -28.59 12.91 -7.91
CA TYR A 61 -27.93 12.65 -6.63
C TYR A 61 -26.77 13.62 -6.40
N PRO A 62 -26.52 14.02 -5.15
CA PRO A 62 -25.37 14.86 -4.83
C PRO A 62 -24.07 14.12 -5.10
N GLY A 63 -23.16 14.77 -5.84
CA GLY A 63 -21.83 14.25 -6.10
C GLY A 63 -20.94 14.37 -4.89
N ARG A 64 -20.04 13.40 -4.72
CA ARG A 64 -19.04 13.39 -3.68
C ARG A 64 -17.76 12.73 -4.18
N ALA A 65 -16.65 13.46 -4.11
CA ALA A 65 -15.35 12.85 -4.36
C ALA A 65 -14.96 11.95 -3.17
N GLN A 66 -14.91 10.66 -3.41
CA GLN A 66 -14.47 9.68 -2.43
C GLN A 66 -12.99 9.38 -2.67
N ARG A 67 -12.15 9.92 -1.80
CA ARG A 67 -10.73 9.62 -1.82
C ARG A 67 -10.47 8.39 -0.97
N TYR A 68 -9.82 7.41 -1.56
CA TYR A 68 -9.32 6.23 -0.86
C TYR A 68 -7.80 6.15 -1.04
N PRO A 69 -7.06 5.71 -0.03
CA PRO A 69 -5.63 5.52 -0.19
C PRO A 69 -5.38 4.46 -1.26
N HIS A 70 -4.51 4.80 -2.22
CA HIS A 70 -4.13 3.87 -3.28
C HIS A 70 -3.28 2.74 -2.71
N GLY A 71 -3.52 1.52 -3.17
CA GLY A 71 -2.81 0.32 -2.79
C GLY A 71 -3.56 -0.56 -1.80
N SER A 72 -3.06 -1.78 -1.65
CA SER A 72 -3.56 -2.74 -0.66
C SER A 72 -2.69 -2.69 0.58
N TYR A 73 -3.31 -2.62 1.75
CA TYR A 73 -2.58 -2.65 3.02
C TYR A 73 -3.40 -3.40 4.08
N ALA A 74 -2.72 -3.90 5.10
CA ALA A 74 -3.33 -4.45 6.29
C ALA A 74 -3.12 -3.48 7.46
N LEU A 75 -4.19 -3.16 8.17
CA LEU A 75 -4.12 -2.35 9.38
C LEU A 75 -4.12 -3.28 10.60
N VAL A 76 -3.05 -3.21 11.38
CA VAL A 76 -2.99 -3.88 12.68
C VAL A 76 -3.47 -2.87 13.73
N PRO A 77 -4.52 -3.19 14.51
CA PRO A 77 -4.97 -2.33 15.59
C PRO A 77 -3.83 -2.03 16.56
N ASP A 78 -3.79 -0.78 17.00
CA ASP A 78 -2.79 -0.33 17.96
C ASP A 78 -2.97 -1.03 19.32
N ALA A 79 -1.86 -1.49 19.89
CA ALA A 79 -1.85 -2.21 21.16
C ALA A 79 -0.77 -1.66 22.10
N PRO A 80 -1.02 -1.66 23.44
CA PRO A 80 -0.04 -1.19 24.42
C PRO A 80 1.32 -1.90 24.30
N ALA A 81 1.33 -3.19 23.98
CA ALA A 81 2.53 -3.98 23.79
C ALA A 81 3.40 -3.45 22.62
N LEU A 82 2.78 -2.95 21.55
CA LEU A 82 3.49 -2.37 20.42
C LEU A 82 4.05 -0.98 20.75
N ARG A 83 3.34 -0.19 21.54
CA ARG A 83 3.79 1.15 21.97
C ARG A 83 4.97 1.09 22.95
N ALA A 84 5.04 0.04 23.76
CA ALA A 84 6.08 -0.13 24.78
C ALA A 84 7.43 -0.64 24.21
N LEU A 85 7.49 -0.97 22.93
CA LEU A 85 8.70 -1.52 22.32
C LEU A 85 9.83 -0.48 22.26
N GLN A 86 10.92 -0.75 22.97
CA GLN A 86 12.17 0.01 22.88
C GLN A 86 13.20 -0.69 21.99
N SER A 87 13.17 -2.02 21.97
CA SER A 87 13.99 -2.86 21.11
C SER A 87 13.08 -3.83 20.39
N PHE A 88 13.25 -3.97 19.08
CA PHE A 88 12.46 -4.90 18.30
C PHE A 88 13.20 -5.37 17.05
N SER A 89 12.74 -6.47 16.52
CA SER A 89 13.11 -6.93 15.18
C SER A 89 11.87 -7.04 14.32
N VAL A 90 12.02 -6.69 13.06
CA VAL A 90 10.98 -6.80 12.06
C VAL A 90 11.52 -7.59 10.89
N ALA A 91 10.70 -8.53 10.39
CA ALA A 91 11.07 -9.34 9.26
C ALA A 91 9.86 -9.62 8.37
N ALA A 92 10.10 -9.72 7.07
CA ALA A 92 9.06 -9.99 6.08
C ALA A 92 9.65 -10.65 4.83
N TRP A 93 8.80 -11.38 4.10
CA TRP A 93 9.05 -11.71 2.71
C TRP A 93 8.56 -10.57 1.84
N VAL A 94 9.40 -10.07 0.95
CA VAL A 94 9.10 -8.93 0.08
C VAL A 94 9.43 -9.28 -1.37
N GLN A 95 8.50 -8.98 -2.26
CA GLN A 95 8.70 -9.01 -3.71
C GLN A 95 8.30 -7.64 -4.26
N SER A 96 9.27 -6.88 -4.72
CA SER A 96 8.99 -5.60 -5.38
C SER A 96 8.54 -5.86 -6.81
N THR A 97 7.33 -5.47 -7.16
CA THR A 97 6.77 -5.60 -8.51
C THR A 97 6.89 -4.31 -9.32
N LEU A 98 7.16 -3.18 -8.66
CA LEU A 98 7.29 -1.87 -9.28
C LEU A 98 8.53 -1.14 -8.75
N ARG A 99 9.45 -0.76 -9.64
CA ARG A 99 10.70 -0.06 -9.28
C ARG A 99 10.62 1.46 -9.37
N THR A 100 9.63 2.00 -10.05
CA THR A 100 9.56 3.42 -10.45
C THR A 100 8.50 4.21 -9.70
N GLY A 101 7.97 3.68 -8.61
CA GLY A 101 6.85 4.27 -7.88
C GLY A 101 7.22 5.21 -6.73
N GLY A 102 8.49 5.62 -6.61
CA GLY A 102 8.94 6.37 -5.45
C GLY A 102 9.10 5.48 -4.20
N VAL A 103 8.97 6.07 -3.01
CA VAL A 103 9.11 5.34 -1.74
C VAL A 103 7.90 4.43 -1.52
N GLN A 104 8.15 3.15 -1.22
CA GLN A 104 7.11 2.14 -0.99
C GLN A 104 7.21 1.63 0.46
N SER A 105 6.13 1.70 1.21
CA SER A 105 6.08 1.19 2.57
C SER A 105 5.86 -0.33 2.57
N VAL A 106 6.68 -1.05 3.33
CA VAL A 106 6.51 -2.49 3.57
C VAL A 106 5.69 -2.71 4.84
N LEU A 107 6.14 -2.13 5.94
CA LEU A 107 5.41 -2.14 7.22
C LEU A 107 5.95 -1.04 8.14
N GLY A 108 5.13 -0.59 9.08
CA GLY A 108 5.56 0.38 10.07
C GLY A 108 4.41 1.09 10.75
N THR A 109 4.80 1.97 11.64
CA THR A 109 3.91 2.92 12.35
C THR A 109 4.24 4.36 11.98
N TRP A 110 4.94 4.56 10.85
CA TRP A 110 5.41 5.88 10.45
C TRP A 110 4.24 6.83 10.17
N SER A 111 4.26 7.98 10.82
CA SER A 111 3.35 9.08 10.56
C SER A 111 4.12 10.38 10.43
N GLU A 112 3.79 11.18 9.43
CA GLU A 112 4.31 12.54 9.27
C GLU A 112 3.20 13.53 9.65
N ALA A 113 3.34 14.10 10.84
CA ALA A 113 2.49 15.20 11.27
C ALA A 113 3.35 16.46 11.43
N ASN A 114 2.94 17.56 10.81
CA ASN A 114 3.58 18.89 10.93
C ASN A 114 5.11 18.90 10.63
N GLY A 115 5.55 18.09 9.68
CA GLY A 115 6.97 18.02 9.28
C GLY A 115 7.86 17.20 10.25
N SER A 116 7.31 16.66 11.31
CA SER A 116 8.01 15.76 12.22
C SER A 116 7.51 14.34 12.04
N GLY A 117 8.41 13.41 11.74
CA GLY A 117 8.08 11.99 11.65
C GLY A 117 7.96 11.37 13.04
N SER A 118 7.02 10.46 13.23
CA SER A 118 6.91 9.62 14.42
C SER A 118 6.86 8.14 14.05
N GLY A 119 7.29 7.26 14.98
CA GLY A 119 7.28 5.82 14.78
C GLY A 119 8.49 5.29 14.00
N PHE A 120 8.28 4.17 13.31
CA PHE A 120 9.27 3.53 12.44
C PHE A 120 8.65 3.11 11.12
N GLY A 121 9.46 2.96 10.08
CA GLY A 121 9.04 2.44 8.80
C GLY A 121 10.11 1.57 8.16
N LEU A 122 9.74 0.35 7.78
CA LEU A 122 10.50 -0.47 6.86
C LEU A 122 9.96 -0.18 5.47
N LEU A 123 10.80 0.34 4.60
CA LEU A 123 10.40 0.83 3.28
C LEU A 123 11.41 0.44 2.20
N ILE A 124 10.99 0.52 0.96
CA ILE A 124 11.84 0.47 -0.22
C ILE A 124 11.96 1.91 -0.71
N ASP A 125 13.19 2.43 -0.81
CA ASP A 125 13.44 3.80 -1.28
C ASP A 125 13.27 3.96 -2.79
N ALA A 126 13.40 5.18 -3.29
CA ALA A 126 13.23 5.49 -4.70
C ALA A 126 14.23 4.76 -5.62
N GLU A 127 15.39 4.37 -5.07
CA GLU A 127 16.42 3.58 -5.76
C GLU A 127 16.19 2.06 -5.63
N GLY A 128 15.11 1.64 -4.98
CA GLY A 128 14.74 0.24 -4.78
C GLY A 128 15.49 -0.45 -3.64
N ARG A 129 16.10 0.29 -2.72
CA ARG A 129 16.87 -0.26 -1.60
C ARG A 129 16.01 -0.34 -0.34
N LEU A 130 16.17 -1.43 0.40
CA LEU A 130 15.49 -1.58 1.68
C LEU A 130 16.04 -0.57 2.70
N THR A 131 15.15 0.20 3.32
CA THR A 131 15.49 1.24 4.29
C THR A 131 14.64 1.08 5.55
N LEU A 132 15.28 1.11 6.71
CA LEU A 132 14.62 1.31 7.99
C LEU A 132 14.72 2.78 8.36
N ARG A 133 13.58 3.42 8.59
CA ARG A 133 13.45 4.80 9.08
C ARG A 133 12.93 4.78 10.50
N LEU A 134 13.53 5.58 11.39
CA LEU A 134 13.17 5.70 12.79
C LEU A 134 13.03 7.17 13.16
N ALA A 135 11.94 7.51 13.81
CA ALA A 135 11.78 8.83 14.41
C ALA A 135 12.76 9.00 15.58
N THR A 136 13.27 10.22 15.74
CA THR A 136 14.07 10.61 16.89
C THR A 136 13.39 11.78 17.59
N ALA A 137 13.43 11.78 18.92
CA ALA A 137 12.83 12.87 19.70
C ALA A 137 13.51 14.20 19.35
N GLY A 138 12.75 15.11 18.72
CA GLY A 138 13.21 16.46 18.42
C GLY A 138 14.27 16.61 17.32
N GLY A 139 14.58 15.53 16.56
CA GLY A 139 15.62 15.55 15.53
C GLY A 139 15.18 14.97 14.18
N ALA A 140 16.09 15.03 13.21
CA ALA A 140 15.88 14.39 11.92
C ALA A 140 15.77 12.86 12.08
N PRO A 141 14.92 12.19 11.28
CA PRO A 141 14.78 10.75 11.34
C PRO A 141 16.10 10.05 11.07
N ARG A 142 16.40 9.01 11.84
CA ARG A 142 17.52 8.11 11.52
C ARG A 142 17.10 7.14 10.44
N GLN A 143 17.98 6.91 9.48
CA GLN A 143 17.75 5.97 8.39
C GLN A 143 18.94 5.04 8.24
N VAL A 144 18.65 3.77 7.98
CA VAL A 144 19.66 2.77 7.64
C VAL A 144 19.20 2.07 6.36
N THR A 145 19.94 2.30 5.29
CA THR A 145 19.63 1.81 3.94
C THR A 145 20.53 0.64 3.58
N ALA A 146 19.99 -0.38 2.94
CA ALA A 146 20.75 -1.49 2.39
C ALA A 146 21.65 -1.00 1.23
N PRO A 147 22.85 -1.55 1.08
CA PRO A 147 23.78 -1.09 0.04
C PRO A 147 23.36 -1.50 -1.38
N VAL A 148 22.46 -2.48 -1.50
CA VAL A 148 22.04 -3.05 -2.78
C VAL A 148 20.53 -2.93 -2.93
N ALA A 149 20.08 -2.55 -4.14
CA ALA A 149 18.68 -2.50 -4.49
C ALA A 149 18.09 -3.91 -4.65
N LEU A 150 16.82 -4.05 -4.29
CA LEU A 150 16.02 -5.25 -4.58
C LEU A 150 15.78 -5.34 -6.09
N ARG A 151 15.84 -6.54 -6.64
CA ARG A 151 15.48 -6.77 -8.04
C ARG A 151 13.97 -6.92 -8.18
N GLN A 152 13.44 -6.36 -9.23
CA GLN A 152 12.01 -6.48 -9.53
C GLN A 152 11.63 -7.93 -9.77
N GLY A 153 10.50 -8.37 -9.20
CA GLY A 153 9.97 -9.72 -9.38
C GLY A 153 10.67 -10.82 -8.58
N GLU A 154 11.72 -10.50 -7.82
CA GLU A 154 12.42 -11.48 -6.97
C GLU A 154 11.93 -11.41 -5.52
N TRP A 155 11.83 -12.58 -4.86
CA TRP A 155 11.52 -12.67 -3.45
C TRP A 155 12.75 -12.50 -2.57
N TYR A 156 12.63 -11.68 -1.54
CA TYR A 156 13.66 -11.43 -0.54
C TYR A 156 13.11 -11.64 0.86
N TRP A 157 13.83 -12.40 1.68
CA TRP A 157 13.65 -12.36 3.11
C TRP A 157 14.40 -11.16 3.66
N VAL A 158 13.69 -10.20 4.22
CA VAL A 158 14.26 -8.98 4.76
C VAL A 158 14.03 -8.93 6.26
N ALA A 159 15.06 -8.56 7.02
CA ALA A 159 14.96 -8.40 8.46
C ALA A 159 15.75 -7.19 8.93
N ARG A 160 15.22 -6.51 9.92
CA ARG A 160 15.86 -5.37 10.59
C ARG A 160 15.65 -5.48 12.09
N ALA A 161 16.69 -5.12 12.86
CA ALA A 161 16.63 -5.04 14.31
C ALA A 161 16.98 -3.63 14.78
N MET A 162 16.27 -3.16 15.78
CA MET A 162 16.55 -1.93 16.51
C MET A 162 16.81 -2.25 17.97
N THR A 163 17.98 -1.83 18.46
CA THR A 163 18.33 -1.83 19.86
C THR A 163 19.01 -0.51 20.20
N PRO A 164 18.55 0.29 21.18
CA PRO A 164 19.25 1.48 21.61
C PRO A 164 20.64 1.10 22.22
N PRO A 165 21.73 1.85 21.93
CA PRO A 165 21.85 2.99 21.04
C PRO A 165 22.16 2.62 19.57
N ALA A 166 22.23 1.35 19.22
CA ALA A 166 22.63 0.86 17.91
C ALA A 166 21.44 0.42 17.07
N VAL A 167 21.43 0.83 15.80
CA VAL A 167 20.54 0.27 14.79
C VAL A 167 21.33 -0.79 14.03
N GLY A 168 21.05 -2.06 14.32
CA GLY A 168 21.66 -3.20 13.62
C GLY A 168 20.86 -3.59 12.39
N CYS A 169 21.54 -4.00 11.32
CA CYS A 169 20.93 -4.46 10.09
C CYS A 169 21.34 -5.89 9.80
N CYS A 170 20.39 -6.80 9.74
CA CYS A 170 20.59 -8.10 9.10
C CYS A 170 19.80 -8.11 7.79
N TRP A 171 20.48 -8.39 6.70
CA TRP A 171 19.86 -8.55 5.39
C TRP A 171 20.12 -9.97 4.89
N SER A 172 19.08 -10.66 4.46
CA SER A 172 19.20 -11.95 3.82
C SER A 172 18.40 -11.95 2.52
N SER A 173 19.05 -12.25 1.41
CA SER A 173 18.36 -12.49 0.14
C SER A 173 18.29 -13.99 -0.10
N ASN A 174 17.12 -14.50 -0.44
CA ASN A 174 16.96 -15.84 -0.98
C ASN A 174 16.47 -15.73 -2.41
N ARG A 175 17.26 -16.21 -3.36
CA ARG A 175 16.76 -16.49 -4.70
C ARG A 175 15.92 -17.75 -4.64
N SER A 176 14.67 -17.67 -5.02
CA SER A 176 13.83 -18.84 -5.32
C SER A 176 14.30 -19.51 -6.61
N GLY A 177 15.44 -20.17 -6.55
CA GLY A 177 16.00 -20.99 -7.62
C GLY A 177 16.93 -21.99 -6.97
N ARG A 178 16.56 -23.26 -6.99
CA ARG A 178 17.28 -24.48 -6.54
C ARG A 178 18.75 -24.24 -6.14
N GLY A 179 18.99 -23.64 -4.99
CA GLY A 179 20.31 -23.34 -4.48
C GLY A 179 20.30 -23.27 -2.96
N ARG A 180 21.27 -23.95 -2.34
CA ARG A 180 21.52 -24.02 -0.92
C ARG A 180 21.50 -22.62 -0.28
N TRP A 181 20.77 -22.47 0.82
CA TRP A 181 20.77 -21.29 1.68
C TRP A 181 22.20 -20.90 2.09
N THR A 182 22.63 -19.70 1.72
CA THR A 182 23.80 -19.06 2.32
C THR A 182 23.35 -17.71 2.89
N PRO A 183 23.25 -17.58 4.22
CA PRO A 183 22.97 -16.30 4.85
C PRO A 183 24.13 -15.35 4.60
N ARG A 184 23.88 -14.21 3.95
CA ARG A 184 24.82 -13.10 3.95
C ARG A 184 24.39 -12.10 5.01
N THR A 185 25.05 -12.13 6.14
CA THR A 185 24.90 -11.14 7.20
C THR A 185 25.81 -9.95 6.92
N TRP A 186 25.24 -8.77 6.82
CA TRP A 186 25.98 -7.53 6.84
C TRP A 186 25.66 -6.83 8.16
N SER A 187 26.68 -6.70 9.00
CA SER A 187 26.60 -5.95 10.25
C SER A 187 27.32 -4.63 10.06
N THR A 188 26.60 -3.52 10.08
CA THR A 188 27.21 -2.21 10.25
C THR A 188 27.37 -1.96 11.75
N ARG A 189 28.51 -2.32 12.34
CA ARG A 189 28.92 -1.80 13.64
C ARG A 189 29.34 -0.35 13.43
N THR A 190 28.64 0.57 14.07
CA THR A 190 29.17 1.93 14.27
C THR A 190 30.43 1.78 15.11
N PRO A 191 31.61 2.33 14.69
CA PRO A 191 32.80 2.28 15.52
C PRO A 191 32.56 3.04 16.83
N PRO A 192 33.10 2.59 17.95
CA PRO A 192 32.98 3.31 19.21
C PRO A 192 33.61 4.69 19.07
N ASN A 193 32.85 5.71 19.46
CA ASN A 193 33.34 7.08 19.54
C ASN A 193 34.51 7.13 20.50
N ARG A 194 35.74 7.28 19.99
CA ARG A 194 36.92 7.55 20.83
C ARG A 194 36.81 9.01 21.28
N ALA A 195 36.31 9.21 22.49
CA ALA A 195 36.49 10.48 23.19
C ALA A 195 37.97 10.73 23.38
N ARG A 196 38.42 11.90 22.96
CA ARG A 196 39.67 12.53 23.45
C ARG A 196 39.31 13.39 24.65
#